data_fc6070fcc85cac1edbb06f0861471f5a
#
_entry.id   fc6070fcc85cac1edbb06f0861471f5a
#
_cell.length_a   1.000
_cell.length_b   1.000
_cell.length_c   1.000
_cell.angle_alpha   90.00
_cell.angle_beta   90.00
_cell.angle_gamma   90.00
#
_symmetry.space_group_name_H-M   'P 1'
#
loop_
_entity.id
_entity.type
_entity.pdbx_description
1 polymer ?
#
loop_
_entity_poly.entity_id
_entity_poly.type
_entity_poly.pdbx_seq_one_letter_code
_entity_poly.pdbx_strand_id
1 'polypeptide(L)'
;MPKEIVQMTLERPSAKEAWGFKIIGGKDQSLTVKVGNVKPYSYAEKAGLQTMDYIWQINGKEVFELGHKDCVAEIKNSGNTLKLATERYIYAIYFVSISSLPNRFNLKCSQIVVVQL
;
A
#
# COMPACT_ATOMS: atom_id res chain seq x y z
N MET A 1 -6.64 -1.61 17.58
CA MET A 1 -6.30 -0.40 16.82
C MET A 1 -7.28 -0.21 15.67
N PRO A 2 -7.68 1.03 15.42
CA PRO A 2 -8.57 1.27 14.28
C PRO A 2 -7.90 0.88 12.96
N LYS A 3 -8.70 0.35 12.07
CA LYS A 3 -8.25 -0.04 10.74
C LYS A 3 -9.11 0.64 9.69
N GLU A 4 -8.51 0.90 8.55
CA GLU A 4 -9.22 1.44 7.41
C GLU A 4 -9.06 0.51 6.22
N ILE A 5 -10.18 0.12 5.62
CA ILE A 5 -10.18 -0.62 4.37
C ILE A 5 -10.26 0.42 3.27
N VAL A 6 -9.25 0.45 2.43
CA VAL A 6 -9.17 1.43 1.33
C VAL A 6 -9.21 0.68 0.02
N GLN A 7 -10.19 1.02 -0.81
CA GLN A 7 -10.20 0.54 -2.17
C GLN A 7 -9.60 1.61 -3.05
N MET A 8 -8.60 1.25 -3.82
CA MET A 8 -7.93 2.22 -4.67
C MET A 8 -7.75 1.67 -6.07
N THR A 9 -7.68 2.58 -7.02
CA THR A 9 -7.45 2.26 -8.42
C THR A 9 -6.19 2.97 -8.85
N LEU A 10 -5.23 2.20 -9.32
CA LEU A 10 -4.00 2.73 -9.90
C LEU A 10 -4.17 2.71 -11.42
N GLU A 11 -3.73 3.77 -12.08
CA GLU A 11 -3.79 3.85 -13.51
C GLU A 11 -2.43 4.24 -14.07
N ARG A 12 -2.09 3.67 -15.20
CA ARG A 12 -0.85 3.98 -15.92
C ARG A 12 -1.15 4.07 -17.40
N PRO A 13 -0.39 4.86 -18.14
CA PRO A 13 -0.64 5.06 -19.58
C PRO A 13 -0.31 3.83 -20.43
N SER A 14 0.54 2.95 -19.93
CA SER A 14 0.96 1.77 -20.69
C SER A 14 1.31 0.63 -19.75
N ALA A 15 1.00 -0.59 -20.19
CA ALA A 15 1.36 -1.80 -19.45
C ALA A 15 2.88 -2.00 -19.35
N LYS A 16 3.64 -1.25 -20.11
CA LYS A 16 5.10 -1.31 -20.07
C LYS A 16 5.70 -0.53 -18.90
N GLU A 17 4.93 0.38 -18.31
CA GLU A 17 5.41 1.16 -17.20
C GLU A 17 5.21 0.44 -15.88
N ALA A 18 6.16 0.61 -14.96
CA ALA A 18 6.07 0.00 -13.66
C ALA A 18 5.07 0.74 -12.78
N TRP A 19 4.37 0.00 -11.93
CA TRP A 19 3.47 0.62 -10.94
C TRP A 19 4.23 1.40 -9.88
N GLY A 20 5.44 0.94 -9.54
CA GLY A 20 6.31 1.63 -8.60
C GLY A 20 6.20 1.15 -7.16
N PHE A 21 5.78 -0.08 -6.94
CA PHE A 21 5.77 -0.66 -5.60
C PHE A 21 6.17 -2.13 -5.64
N LYS A 22 6.58 -2.63 -4.50
CA LYS A 22 6.91 -4.04 -4.31
C LYS A 22 6.05 -4.60 -3.20
N ILE A 23 5.78 -5.90 -3.27
CA ILE A 23 5.03 -6.61 -2.24
C ILE A 23 5.92 -7.62 -1.54
N ILE A 24 5.55 -7.93 -0.32
CA ILE A 24 6.15 -9.03 0.43
C ILE A 24 5.04 -9.94 0.94
N GLY A 25 5.38 -11.21 1.14
CA GLY A 25 4.43 -12.19 1.63
C GLY A 25 3.69 -12.91 0.51
N GLY A 26 2.82 -13.80 0.91
CA GLY A 26 2.03 -14.66 0.07
C GLY A 26 1.78 -15.99 0.78
N LYS A 27 0.85 -16.79 0.26
CA LYS A 27 0.48 -18.06 0.88
C LYS A 27 1.67 -18.99 1.04
N ASP A 28 2.54 -19.05 0.03
CA ASP A 28 3.73 -19.92 0.04
C ASP A 28 4.77 -19.49 1.05
N GLN A 29 4.71 -18.25 1.52
CA GLN A 29 5.63 -17.72 2.54
C GLN A 29 4.99 -17.68 3.92
N SER A 30 3.76 -18.13 4.04
CA SER A 30 2.99 -18.09 5.29
C SER A 30 2.90 -16.68 5.89
N LEU A 31 2.94 -15.67 5.03
CA LEU A 31 2.86 -14.26 5.42
C LEU A 31 1.75 -13.59 4.65
N THR A 32 1.05 -12.69 5.31
CA THR A 32 0.04 -11.85 4.65
C THR A 32 0.73 -10.93 3.65
N VAL A 33 0.12 -10.78 2.48
CA VAL A 33 0.65 -9.88 1.45
C VAL A 33 0.57 -8.44 1.93
N LYS A 34 1.68 -7.75 1.88
CA LYS A 34 1.71 -6.33 2.22
C LYS A 34 2.68 -5.57 1.32
N VAL A 35 2.51 -4.26 1.29
CA VAL A 35 3.36 -3.39 0.50
C VAL A 35 4.69 -3.20 1.23
N GLY A 36 5.77 -3.55 0.56
CA GLY A 36 7.11 -3.42 1.15
C GLY A 36 7.81 -2.12 0.83
N ASN A 37 7.53 -1.55 -0.33
CA ASN A 37 8.19 -0.32 -0.76
C ASN A 37 7.35 0.36 -1.83
N VAL A 38 7.25 1.69 -1.75
CA VAL A 38 6.56 2.52 -2.74
C VAL A 38 7.54 3.59 -3.21
N LYS A 39 7.80 3.63 -4.52
CA LYS A 39 8.71 4.62 -5.07
C LYS A 39 8.10 6.01 -5.07
N PRO A 40 8.88 7.04 -4.76
CA PRO A 40 8.39 8.43 -4.87
C PRO A 40 7.93 8.75 -6.29
N TYR A 41 6.85 9.50 -6.38
CA TYR A 41 6.29 9.98 -7.66
C TYR A 41 5.80 8.87 -8.59
N SER A 42 5.61 7.65 -8.07
CA SER A 42 5.10 6.54 -8.85
C SER A 42 3.58 6.58 -8.96
N TYR A 43 3.04 5.75 -9.85
CA TYR A 43 1.58 5.61 -9.97
C TYR A 43 0.98 5.07 -8.69
N ALA A 44 1.70 4.20 -8.00
CA ALA A 44 1.24 3.68 -6.71
C ALA A 44 1.15 4.77 -5.66
N GLU A 45 2.15 5.62 -5.56
CA GLU A 45 2.14 6.72 -4.61
C GLU A 45 1.00 7.70 -4.91
N LYS A 46 0.82 8.02 -6.18
CA LYS A 46 -0.27 8.94 -6.60
C LYS A 46 -1.64 8.42 -6.25
N ALA A 47 -1.83 7.11 -6.24
CA ALA A 47 -3.11 6.51 -5.89
C ALA A 47 -3.32 6.41 -4.38
N GLY A 48 -2.30 6.71 -3.59
CA GLY A 48 -2.41 6.69 -2.14
C GLY A 48 -1.89 5.41 -1.47
N LEU A 49 -1.24 4.53 -2.23
CA LEU A 49 -0.66 3.32 -1.66
C LEU A 49 0.50 3.68 -0.74
N GLN A 50 0.54 3.06 0.42
CA GLN A 50 1.58 3.32 1.42
C GLN A 50 2.31 2.04 1.79
N THR A 51 3.59 2.20 2.15
CA THR A 51 4.39 1.11 2.69
C THR A 51 3.70 0.54 3.94
N MET A 52 3.71 -0.77 4.06
CA MET A 52 3.10 -1.53 5.14
C MET A 52 1.57 -1.68 5.04
N ASP A 53 0.94 -1.19 3.97
CA ASP A 53 -0.45 -1.52 3.71
C ASP A 53 -0.57 -3.01 3.46
N TYR A 54 -1.56 -3.66 4.07
CA TYR A 54 -1.90 -5.03 3.74
C TYR A 54 -2.78 -5.06 2.51
N ILE A 55 -2.53 -5.99 1.60
CA ILE A 55 -3.32 -6.14 0.40
C ILE A 55 -4.23 -7.37 0.58
N TRP A 56 -5.52 -7.14 0.47
CA TRP A 56 -6.52 -8.21 0.59
C TRP A 56 -7.03 -8.70 -0.75
N GLN A 57 -7.16 -7.80 -1.73
CA GLN A 57 -7.65 -8.16 -3.06
C GLN A 57 -6.84 -7.46 -4.12
N ILE A 58 -6.62 -8.15 -5.22
CA ILE A 58 -6.00 -7.61 -6.44
C ILE A 58 -6.97 -7.86 -7.57
N ASN A 59 -7.51 -6.79 -8.15
CA ASN A 59 -8.50 -6.87 -9.23
C ASN A 59 -9.69 -7.77 -8.88
N GLY A 60 -10.12 -7.71 -7.62
CA GLY A 60 -11.25 -8.50 -7.14
C GLY A 60 -10.92 -9.91 -6.70
N LYS A 61 -9.67 -10.36 -6.86
CA LYS A 61 -9.24 -11.69 -6.42
C LYS A 61 -8.67 -11.62 -5.02
N GLU A 62 -9.10 -12.55 -4.18
CA GLU A 62 -8.58 -12.66 -2.81
C GLU A 62 -7.14 -13.15 -2.83
N VAL A 63 -6.24 -12.41 -2.16
CA VAL A 63 -4.83 -12.74 -2.20
C VAL A 63 -4.42 -13.85 -1.25
N PHE A 64 -5.22 -14.15 -0.24
CA PHE A 64 -4.81 -15.13 0.77
C PHE A 64 -4.68 -16.54 0.21
N GLU A 65 -5.22 -16.80 -0.98
CA GLU A 65 -5.07 -18.08 -1.66
C GLU A 65 -3.95 -18.08 -2.68
N LEU A 66 -3.28 -16.95 -2.89
CA LEU A 66 -2.26 -16.78 -3.91
C LEU A 66 -0.86 -16.81 -3.28
N GLY A 67 0.06 -17.48 -3.97
CA GLY A 67 1.46 -17.38 -3.62
C GLY A 67 2.04 -16.03 -4.02
N HIS A 68 3.24 -15.75 -3.55
CA HIS A 68 3.91 -14.48 -3.83
C HIS A 68 4.02 -14.22 -5.34
N LYS A 69 4.46 -15.23 -6.09
CA LYS A 69 4.63 -15.09 -7.54
C LYS A 69 3.30 -14.83 -8.26
N ASP A 70 2.25 -15.46 -7.78
CA ASP A 70 0.92 -15.28 -8.39
C ASP A 70 0.42 -13.86 -8.13
N CYS A 71 0.64 -13.33 -6.95
CA CYS A 71 0.29 -11.94 -6.64
C CYS A 71 1.07 -10.98 -7.53
N VAL A 72 2.37 -11.19 -7.67
CA VAL A 72 3.22 -10.36 -8.53
C VAL A 72 2.73 -10.43 -9.97
N ALA A 73 2.38 -11.62 -10.46
CA ALA A 73 1.89 -11.77 -11.82
C ALA A 73 0.58 -11.04 -12.05
N GLU A 74 -0.36 -11.13 -11.10
CA GLU A 74 -1.62 -10.39 -11.20
C GLU A 74 -1.40 -8.89 -11.29
N ILE A 75 -0.48 -8.38 -10.48
CA ILE A 75 -0.16 -6.95 -10.48
C ILE A 75 0.49 -6.53 -11.80
N LYS A 76 1.46 -7.29 -12.27
CA LYS A 76 2.17 -6.96 -13.52
C LYS A 76 1.28 -7.04 -14.74
N ASN A 77 0.39 -8.03 -14.76
CA ASN A 77 -0.47 -8.32 -15.91
C ASN A 77 -1.80 -7.57 -15.87
N SER A 78 -1.93 -6.62 -14.99
CA SER A 78 -3.15 -5.87 -14.78
C SER A 78 -3.49 -4.88 -15.90
N GLY A 79 -2.62 -4.71 -16.89
CA GLY A 79 -2.84 -3.76 -17.97
C GLY A 79 -2.66 -2.32 -17.50
N ASN A 80 -3.55 -1.44 -17.91
CA ASN A 80 -3.44 -0.02 -17.58
C ASN A 80 -4.11 0.35 -16.26
N THR A 81 -4.89 -0.55 -15.69
CA THR A 81 -5.65 -0.30 -14.46
C THR A 81 -5.41 -1.43 -13.47
N LEU A 82 -5.15 -1.06 -12.24
CA LEU A 82 -4.95 -2.01 -11.15
C LEU A 82 -5.84 -1.61 -9.98
N LYS A 83 -6.72 -2.52 -9.57
CA LYS A 83 -7.60 -2.28 -8.43
C LYS A 83 -7.08 -3.06 -7.23
N LEU A 84 -6.92 -2.36 -6.12
CA LEU A 84 -6.45 -2.97 -4.88
C LEU A 84 -7.42 -2.69 -3.74
N ALA A 85 -7.68 -3.69 -2.93
CA ALA A 85 -8.33 -3.50 -1.64
C ALA A 85 -7.27 -3.68 -0.58
N THR A 86 -7.01 -2.63 0.18
CA THR A 86 -5.94 -2.62 1.18
C THR A 86 -6.48 -2.32 2.56
N GLU A 87 -5.70 -2.67 3.56
CA GLU A 87 -6.02 -2.38 4.94
C GLU A 87 -4.81 -1.74 5.59
N ARG A 88 -5.05 -0.67 6.31
CA ARG A 88 -4.01 0.00 7.08
C ARG A 88 -4.52 0.35 8.47
N TYR A 89 -3.59 0.44 9.41
CA TYR A 89 -3.93 0.90 10.74
C TYR A 89 -3.98 2.43 10.73
N ILE A 90 -4.99 2.96 11.43
CA ILE A 90 -5.17 4.40 11.52
C ILE A 90 -4.68 4.85 12.90
N TYR A 91 -3.79 5.83 12.90
CA TYR A 91 -3.21 6.38 14.11
C TYR A 91 -3.58 7.86 14.22
N ALA A 92 -4.86 8.15 14.01
CA ALA A 92 -5.35 9.52 13.92
C ALA A 92 -5.05 10.34 15.18
N ILE A 93 -5.13 9.73 16.35
CA ILE A 93 -4.83 10.41 17.62
C ILE A 93 -3.41 10.94 17.63
N TYR A 94 -2.47 10.11 17.20
CA TYR A 94 -1.06 10.52 17.15
C TYR A 94 -0.82 11.57 16.10
N PHE A 95 -1.50 11.45 14.97
CA PHE A 95 -1.42 12.44 13.93
C PHE A 95 -1.87 13.82 14.41
N VAL A 96 -2.99 13.88 15.10
CA VAL A 96 -3.48 15.15 15.64
C VAL A 96 -2.51 15.75 16.63
N SER A 97 -1.97 14.94 17.54
CA SER A 97 -0.98 15.40 18.52
C SER A 97 0.25 15.96 17.84
N ILE A 98 0.72 15.29 16.81
CA ILE A 98 1.93 15.69 16.10
C ILE A 98 1.68 16.90 15.22
N SER A 99 0.51 17.04 14.65
CA SER A 99 0.19 18.20 13.82
C SER A 99 0.22 19.50 14.60
N SER A 100 0.14 19.45 15.92
CA SER A 100 0.28 20.62 16.77
C SER A 100 1.74 21.02 17.01
N LEU A 101 2.70 20.23 16.57
CA LEU A 101 4.11 20.53 16.75
C LEU A 101 4.59 21.58 15.77
N PRO A 102 5.71 22.26 16.11
CA PRO A 102 6.29 23.26 15.21
C PRO A 102 6.68 22.66 13.85
N ASN A 103 6.64 23.48 12.82
CA ASN A 103 6.95 23.07 11.46
C ASN A 103 8.36 22.49 11.27
N ARG A 104 9.26 22.77 12.18
CA ARG A 104 10.62 22.22 12.08
C ARG A 104 10.65 20.71 12.03
N PHE A 105 9.60 20.06 12.47
CA PHE A 105 9.51 18.61 12.38
C PHE A 105 9.11 18.12 11.02
N ASN A 106 8.28 18.85 10.33
CA ASN A 106 7.88 18.67 8.93
C ASN A 106 7.98 17.22 8.41
N LEU A 107 7.49 16.28 9.17
CA LEU A 107 7.52 14.88 8.80
C LEU A 107 6.27 14.51 8.05
N LYS A 108 6.39 13.52 7.17
CA LYS A 108 5.23 12.97 6.50
C LYS A 108 4.35 12.26 7.52
N CYS A 109 3.04 12.27 7.29
CA CYS A 109 2.09 11.65 8.21
C CYS A 109 2.42 10.20 8.51
N SER A 110 2.80 9.43 7.50
CA SER A 110 3.14 8.03 7.68
C SER A 110 4.34 7.83 8.59
N GLN A 111 5.31 8.72 8.52
CA GLN A 111 6.49 8.64 9.39
C GLN A 111 6.13 8.96 10.84
N ILE A 112 5.27 9.96 11.02
CA ILE A 112 4.82 10.37 12.34
C ILE A 112 4.05 9.24 13.01
N VAL A 113 3.18 8.59 12.27
CA VAL A 113 2.36 7.49 12.78
C VAL A 113 3.24 6.35 13.27
N VAL A 114 4.28 6.02 12.52
CA VAL A 114 5.18 4.92 12.90
C VAL A 114 5.95 5.24 14.17
N VAL A 115 6.39 6.49 14.30
CA VAL A 115 7.18 6.90 15.47
C VAL A 115 6.37 6.80 16.76
N GLN A 116 5.08 7.01 16.70
CA GLN A 116 4.23 6.98 17.90
C GLN A 116 3.97 5.58 18.44
N LEU A 117 4.31 4.56 17.71
CA LEU A 117 4.11 3.20 18.17
C LEU A 117 5.23 2.76 19.10
#